data_bdfd23e8bc39918be9468b24356b7c5d
#
_entry.id   bdfd23e8bc39918be9468b24356b7c5d
#
_cell.length_a   1.000
_cell.length_b   1.000
_cell.length_c   1.000
_cell.angle_alpha   90.00
_cell.angle_beta   90.00
_cell.angle_gamma   90.00
#
_symmetry.space_group_name_H-M   'P 1'
#
loop_
_entity.id
_entity.type
_entity.pdbx_description
1 polymer ?
#
loop_
_entity_poly.entity_id
_entity_poly.type
_entity_poly.pdbx_seq_one_letter_code
_entity_poly.pdbx_strand_id
1 'polypeptide(L)'
;MPGFFRRMTKSFFIVVNITAAILFLLGCYGYLFDPKIFWPIGFLTLTAFYFLLILVAFIIFWLFIKPKRALISAVAILLAFKPISNIVSFHLSNPFTKEKPANALRILTWNVAQFNVMEEKKHPDIKSRMLSTINEYQPDIACFQEMVAEDSTVKDHGHMDEFLQQLDFKNYFY
;
A
#
# COMPACT_ATOMS: atom_id res chain seq x y z
N MET A 1 -15.49 25.38 -40.62
CA MET A 1 -14.39 25.21 -39.62
C MET A 1 -14.79 24.69 -38.22
N PRO A 2 -15.96 24.99 -37.62
CA PRO A 2 -16.30 24.50 -36.26
C PRO A 2 -16.40 22.98 -36.15
N GLY A 3 -16.76 22.27 -37.22
CA GLY A 3 -16.88 20.81 -37.19
C GLY A 3 -15.53 20.05 -37.09
N PHE A 4 -14.46 20.61 -37.63
CA PHE A 4 -13.12 20.00 -37.60
C PHE A 4 -12.53 20.05 -36.18
N PHE A 5 -12.52 21.22 -35.53
CA PHE A 5 -12.07 21.36 -34.16
C PHE A 5 -12.85 20.47 -33.19
N ARG A 6 -14.16 20.40 -33.31
CA ARG A 6 -15.02 19.55 -32.50
C ARG A 6 -14.71 18.06 -32.68
N ARG A 7 -14.39 17.61 -33.89
CA ARG A 7 -13.95 16.22 -34.15
C ARG A 7 -12.58 15.95 -33.54
N MET A 8 -11.63 16.87 -33.68
CA MET A 8 -10.28 16.75 -33.19
C MET A 8 -10.24 16.67 -31.66
N THR A 9 -10.93 17.59 -30.96
CA THR A 9 -11.06 17.57 -29.51
C THR A 9 -11.66 16.25 -29.02
N LYS A 10 -12.68 15.77 -29.71
CA LYS A 10 -13.37 14.54 -29.37
C LYS A 10 -12.48 13.30 -29.51
N SER A 11 -11.69 13.23 -30.60
CA SER A 11 -10.73 12.15 -30.83
C SER A 11 -9.61 12.19 -29.78
N PHE A 12 -9.14 13.38 -29.43
CA PHE A 12 -8.14 13.56 -28.39
C PHE A 12 -8.60 12.96 -27.04
N PHE A 13 -9.80 13.30 -26.55
CA PHE A 13 -10.31 12.74 -25.29
C PHE A 13 -10.53 11.22 -25.35
N ILE A 14 -10.86 10.65 -26.51
CA ILE A 14 -10.94 9.18 -26.66
C ILE A 14 -9.56 8.54 -26.54
N VAL A 15 -8.57 9.10 -27.23
CA VAL A 15 -7.19 8.58 -27.17
C VAL A 15 -6.66 8.67 -25.75
N VAL A 16 -6.83 9.80 -25.08
CA VAL A 16 -6.40 9.96 -23.67
C VAL A 16 -7.09 8.94 -22.76
N ASN A 17 -8.39 8.74 -22.92
CA ASN A 17 -9.14 7.75 -22.14
C ASN A 17 -8.63 6.32 -22.38
N ILE A 18 -8.41 5.92 -23.63
CA ILE A 18 -7.87 4.60 -23.96
C ILE A 18 -6.46 4.42 -23.42
N THR A 19 -5.60 5.45 -23.54
CA THR A 19 -4.25 5.42 -22.99
C THR A 19 -4.28 5.27 -21.48
N ALA A 20 -5.13 6.04 -20.78
CA ALA A 20 -5.29 5.92 -19.34
C ALA A 20 -5.79 4.52 -18.94
N ALA A 21 -6.71 3.92 -19.70
CA ALA A 21 -7.19 2.57 -19.46
C ALA A 21 -6.10 1.52 -19.62
N ILE A 22 -5.26 1.64 -20.66
CA ILE A 22 -4.13 0.74 -20.88
C ILE A 22 -3.11 0.86 -19.75
N LEU A 23 -2.71 2.10 -19.39
CA LEU A 23 -1.74 2.34 -18.31
C LEU A 23 -2.27 1.84 -16.95
N PHE A 24 -3.55 2.02 -16.69
CA PHE A 24 -4.22 1.48 -15.52
C PHE A 24 -4.13 -0.05 -15.47
N LEU A 25 -4.50 -0.73 -16.56
CA LEU A 25 -4.43 -2.19 -16.61
C LEU A 25 -3.00 -2.70 -16.48
N LEU A 26 -2.03 -2.06 -17.13
CA LEU A 26 -0.61 -2.40 -16.97
C LEU A 26 -0.16 -2.24 -15.51
N GLY A 27 -0.56 -1.15 -14.84
CA GLY A 27 -0.27 -0.94 -13.42
C GLY A 27 -0.91 -2.00 -12.52
N CYS A 28 -2.18 -2.34 -12.75
CA CYS A 28 -2.91 -3.36 -11.99
C CYS A 28 -2.34 -4.78 -12.16
N TYR A 29 -1.84 -5.09 -13.34
CA TYR A 29 -1.26 -6.39 -13.68
C TYR A 29 0.28 -6.36 -13.74
N GLY A 30 0.90 -5.38 -13.08
CA GLY A 30 2.35 -5.20 -13.04
C GLY A 30 3.11 -6.43 -12.56
N TYR A 31 2.51 -7.25 -11.70
CA TYR A 31 3.10 -8.49 -11.20
C TYR A 31 3.34 -9.57 -12.27
N LEU A 32 2.76 -9.43 -13.47
CA LEU A 32 3.00 -10.32 -14.60
C LEU A 32 4.29 -9.99 -15.36
N PHE A 33 4.91 -8.86 -15.07
CA PHE A 33 6.11 -8.39 -15.77
C PHE A 33 7.33 -8.49 -14.85
N ASP A 34 8.45 -8.94 -15.39
CA ASP A 34 9.72 -8.91 -14.66
C ASP A 34 10.24 -7.46 -14.60
N PRO A 35 10.35 -6.84 -13.41
CA PRO A 35 10.84 -5.47 -13.29
C PRO A 35 12.32 -5.31 -13.68
N LYS A 36 13.09 -6.39 -13.74
CA LYS A 36 14.46 -6.35 -14.26
C LYS A 36 14.51 -6.09 -15.76
N ILE A 37 13.46 -6.53 -16.48
CA ILE A 37 13.34 -6.34 -17.95
C ILE A 37 12.60 -5.04 -18.23
N PHE A 38 11.53 -4.77 -17.52
CA PHE A 38 10.67 -3.61 -17.74
C PHE A 38 10.48 -2.80 -16.42
N TRP A 39 11.53 -2.10 -16.01
CA TRP A 39 11.52 -1.28 -14.79
C TRP A 39 10.38 -0.24 -14.68
N PRO A 40 9.85 0.38 -15.78
CA PRO A 40 8.75 1.35 -15.66
C PRO A 40 7.48 0.76 -15.07
N ILE A 41 7.33 -0.58 -15.06
CA ILE A 41 6.13 -1.24 -14.52
C ILE A 41 5.92 -0.92 -13.04
N GLY A 42 7.00 -0.77 -12.28
CA GLY A 42 6.92 -0.40 -10.87
C GLY A 42 6.25 0.96 -10.64
N PHE A 43 6.57 1.95 -11.47
CA PHE A 43 5.93 3.27 -11.42
C PHE A 43 4.46 3.21 -11.84
N LEU A 44 4.12 2.39 -12.84
CA LEU A 44 2.72 2.20 -13.25
C LEU A 44 1.91 1.55 -12.14
N THR A 45 2.46 0.55 -11.47
CA THR A 45 1.80 -0.11 -10.33
C THR A 45 1.59 0.89 -9.18
N LEU A 46 2.59 1.69 -8.85
CA LEU A 46 2.48 2.71 -7.81
C LEU A 46 1.44 3.79 -8.15
N THR A 47 1.33 4.15 -9.43
CA THR A 47 0.39 5.19 -9.89
C THR A 47 -0.98 4.65 -10.30
N ALA A 48 -1.23 3.36 -10.18
CA ALA A 48 -2.49 2.73 -10.61
C ALA A 48 -3.73 3.36 -9.95
N PHE A 49 -3.64 3.77 -8.68
CA PHE A 49 -4.73 4.47 -7.98
C PHE A 49 -5.11 5.79 -8.68
N TYR A 50 -4.14 6.57 -9.13
CA TYR A 50 -4.43 7.83 -9.83
C TYR A 50 -5.07 7.58 -11.20
N PHE A 51 -4.64 6.53 -11.92
CA PHE A 51 -5.31 6.13 -13.15
C PHE A 51 -6.74 5.67 -12.91
N LEU A 52 -7.03 4.99 -11.82
CA LEU A 52 -8.39 4.63 -11.43
C LEU A 52 -9.26 5.89 -11.28
N LEU A 53 -8.77 6.92 -10.57
CA LEU A 53 -9.49 8.19 -10.42
C LEU A 53 -9.75 8.87 -11.77
N ILE A 54 -8.76 8.86 -12.67
CA ILE A 54 -8.90 9.39 -14.03
C ILE A 54 -9.98 8.63 -14.80
N LEU A 55 -10.02 7.30 -14.71
CA LEU A 55 -11.05 6.50 -15.40
C LEU A 55 -12.44 6.76 -14.85
N VAL A 56 -12.60 6.93 -13.53
CA VAL A 56 -13.85 7.32 -12.91
C VAL A 56 -14.30 8.71 -13.41
N ALA A 57 -13.37 9.67 -13.48
CA ALA A 57 -13.66 10.99 -14.04
C ALA A 57 -14.09 10.90 -15.52
N PHE A 58 -13.47 10.03 -16.33
CA PHE A 58 -13.88 9.79 -17.70
C PHE A 58 -15.26 9.12 -17.82
N ILE A 59 -15.63 8.23 -16.89
CA ILE A 59 -16.99 7.67 -16.86
C ILE A 59 -17.98 8.81 -16.67
N ILE A 60 -17.79 9.63 -15.63
CA ILE A 60 -18.67 10.77 -15.34
C ILE A 60 -18.75 11.71 -16.54
N PHE A 61 -17.60 12.10 -17.10
CA PHE A 61 -17.52 12.99 -18.28
C PHE A 61 -18.30 12.43 -19.48
N TRP A 62 -18.11 11.15 -19.81
CA TRP A 62 -18.78 10.54 -20.97
C TRP A 62 -20.27 10.28 -20.74
N LEU A 63 -20.72 10.07 -19.51
CA LEU A 63 -22.14 9.92 -19.21
C LEU A 63 -22.94 11.16 -19.64
N PHE A 64 -22.38 12.37 -19.46
CA PHE A 64 -23.03 13.61 -19.86
C PHE A 64 -22.94 13.89 -21.36
N ILE A 65 -21.92 13.40 -22.07
CA ILE A 65 -21.68 13.76 -23.48
C ILE A 65 -22.10 12.64 -24.44
N LYS A 66 -21.63 11.42 -24.19
CA LYS A 66 -21.91 10.21 -24.98
C LYS A 66 -21.77 8.94 -24.13
N PRO A 67 -22.85 8.45 -23.49
CA PRO A 67 -22.81 7.34 -22.51
C PRO A 67 -22.10 6.07 -23.02
N LYS A 68 -22.26 5.76 -24.33
CA LYS A 68 -21.60 4.58 -24.91
C LYS A 68 -20.07 4.59 -24.77
N ARG A 69 -19.43 5.76 -24.59
CA ARG A 69 -17.97 5.87 -24.42
C ARG A 69 -17.50 5.67 -23.00
N ALA A 70 -18.40 5.84 -22.03
CA ALA A 70 -18.12 5.49 -20.64
C ALA A 70 -17.74 4.00 -20.50
N LEU A 71 -18.18 3.16 -21.43
CA LEU A 71 -17.84 1.73 -21.49
C LEU A 71 -16.33 1.47 -21.57
N ILE A 72 -15.53 2.36 -22.18
CA ILE A 72 -14.07 2.21 -22.27
C ILE A 72 -13.48 2.12 -20.86
N SER A 73 -13.77 3.12 -20.03
CA SER A 73 -13.29 3.15 -18.64
C SER A 73 -13.97 2.10 -17.77
N ALA A 74 -15.27 1.88 -17.94
CA ALA A 74 -16.04 0.91 -17.16
C ALA A 74 -15.51 -0.53 -17.38
N VAL A 75 -15.23 -0.91 -18.63
CA VAL A 75 -14.66 -2.23 -18.95
C VAL A 75 -13.24 -2.37 -18.35
N ALA A 76 -12.40 -1.32 -18.45
CA ALA A 76 -11.07 -1.37 -17.85
C ALA A 76 -11.13 -1.58 -16.33
N ILE A 77 -12.02 -0.87 -15.63
CA ILE A 77 -12.23 -1.02 -14.19
C ILE A 77 -12.76 -2.42 -13.87
N LEU A 78 -13.71 -2.92 -14.64
CA LEU A 78 -14.28 -4.25 -14.44
C LEU A 78 -13.23 -5.35 -14.64
N LEU A 79 -12.39 -5.24 -15.66
CA LEU A 79 -11.28 -6.18 -15.89
C LEU A 79 -10.29 -6.17 -14.72
N ALA A 80 -10.08 -5.03 -14.08
CA ALA A 80 -9.17 -4.89 -12.93
C ALA A 80 -9.87 -5.05 -11.56
N PHE A 81 -11.10 -5.60 -11.50
CA PHE A 81 -11.87 -5.69 -10.27
C PHE A 81 -11.09 -6.38 -9.13
N LYS A 82 -10.43 -7.51 -9.43
CA LYS A 82 -9.61 -8.23 -8.44
C LYS A 82 -8.36 -7.45 -8.01
N PRO A 83 -7.51 -6.90 -8.91
CA PRO A 83 -6.41 -6.02 -8.51
C PRO A 83 -6.83 -4.76 -7.74
N ILE A 84 -7.99 -4.17 -8.03
CA ILE A 84 -8.48 -2.97 -7.33
C ILE A 84 -8.63 -3.22 -5.82
N SER A 85 -9.04 -4.41 -5.39
CA SER A 85 -9.16 -4.75 -3.97
C SER A 85 -7.82 -4.67 -3.22
N ASN A 86 -6.69 -4.79 -3.93
CA ASN A 86 -5.35 -4.60 -3.36
C ASN A 86 -4.92 -3.12 -3.34
N ILE A 87 -5.50 -2.30 -4.24
CA ILE A 87 -5.21 -0.86 -4.33
C ILE A 87 -6.07 -0.08 -3.32
N VAL A 88 -7.35 -0.47 -3.22
CA VAL A 88 -8.32 0.17 -2.32
C VAL A 88 -8.80 -0.87 -1.32
N SER A 89 -8.29 -0.80 -0.11
CA SER A 89 -8.63 -1.72 0.96
C SER A 89 -9.97 -1.32 1.60
N PHE A 90 -11.03 -2.02 1.22
CA PHE A 90 -12.32 -1.89 1.90
C PHE A 90 -12.35 -2.84 3.10
N HIS A 91 -12.21 -2.30 4.30
CA HIS A 91 -12.33 -3.07 5.53
C HIS A 91 -13.82 -3.26 5.89
N LEU A 92 -14.43 -4.29 5.31
CA LEU A 92 -15.78 -4.73 5.67
C LEU A 92 -15.76 -5.82 6.76
N SER A 93 -14.56 -6.17 7.24
CA SER A 93 -14.37 -7.17 8.29
C SER A 93 -14.67 -6.59 9.68
N ASN A 94 -14.95 -7.48 10.65
CA ASN A 94 -15.14 -7.10 12.04
C ASN A 94 -13.95 -6.25 12.54
N PRO A 95 -14.21 -5.20 13.33
CA PRO A 95 -13.16 -4.39 13.89
C PRO A 95 -12.22 -5.27 14.75
N PHE A 96 -10.96 -4.91 14.79
CA PHE A 96 -10.00 -5.56 15.67
C PHE A 96 -10.52 -5.53 17.12
N THR A 97 -10.53 -6.68 17.78
CA THR A 97 -10.87 -6.77 19.19
C THR A 97 -9.58 -6.89 20.02
N LYS A 98 -9.49 -6.10 21.09
CA LYS A 98 -8.34 -6.15 22.00
C LYS A 98 -8.28 -7.48 22.76
N GLU A 99 -9.45 -8.03 23.07
CA GLU A 99 -9.56 -9.36 23.67
C GLU A 99 -9.20 -10.45 22.65
N LYS A 100 -8.28 -11.32 23.02
CA LYS A 100 -7.84 -12.42 22.18
C LYS A 100 -8.74 -13.62 22.43
N PRO A 101 -9.41 -14.19 21.41
CA PRO A 101 -10.13 -15.45 21.57
C PRO A 101 -9.20 -16.59 21.98
N ALA A 102 -9.68 -17.55 22.78
CA ALA A 102 -8.87 -18.62 23.38
C ALA A 102 -8.07 -19.48 22.36
N ASN A 103 -8.58 -19.61 21.14
CA ASN A 103 -7.94 -20.41 20.06
C ASN A 103 -7.43 -19.55 18.90
N ALA A 104 -7.18 -18.26 19.12
CA ALA A 104 -6.67 -17.36 18.08
C ALA A 104 -5.16 -17.13 18.23
N LEU A 105 -4.47 -17.07 17.08
CA LEU A 105 -3.11 -16.61 17.00
C LEU A 105 -3.10 -15.11 16.72
N ARG A 106 -2.42 -14.33 17.54
CA ARG A 106 -2.25 -12.89 17.34
C ARG A 106 -0.89 -12.62 16.72
N ILE A 107 -0.89 -12.06 15.53
CA ILE A 107 0.32 -11.65 14.82
C ILE A 107 0.36 -10.13 14.78
N LEU A 108 1.48 -9.57 15.24
CA LEU A 108 1.80 -8.15 15.11
C LEU A 108 2.81 -7.97 13.97
N THR A 109 2.54 -7.03 13.09
CA THR A 109 3.54 -6.55 12.11
C THR A 109 3.65 -5.04 12.24
N TRP A 110 4.86 -4.53 12.41
CA TRP A 110 5.09 -3.11 12.67
C TRP A 110 6.42 -2.64 12.10
N ASN A 111 6.38 -1.61 11.24
CA ASN A 111 7.58 -0.86 10.89
C ASN A 111 7.91 0.07 12.07
N VAL A 112 8.98 -0.25 12.79
CA VAL A 112 9.34 0.44 14.03
C VAL A 112 10.24 1.67 13.80
N ALA A 113 10.59 1.98 12.53
CA ALA A 113 11.41 3.14 12.17
C ALA A 113 12.64 3.31 13.09
N GLN A 114 13.38 2.22 13.30
CA GLN A 114 14.55 2.15 14.18
C GLN A 114 14.25 2.58 15.65
N PHE A 115 13.01 2.40 16.12
CA PHE A 115 12.51 2.91 17.41
C PHE A 115 12.77 4.40 17.64
N ASN A 116 12.85 5.14 16.54
CA ASN A 116 13.12 6.57 16.50
C ASN A 116 14.42 6.99 17.22
N VAL A 117 15.45 6.13 17.17
CA VAL A 117 16.76 6.36 17.82
C VAL A 117 17.37 7.69 17.39
N MET A 118 17.17 8.10 16.14
CA MET A 118 17.69 9.37 15.62
C MET A 118 17.09 10.61 16.35
N GLU A 119 15.94 10.47 16.99
CA GLU A 119 15.28 11.53 17.72
C GLU A 119 15.15 11.26 19.22
N GLU A 120 15.86 10.27 19.76
CA GLU A 120 15.81 9.86 21.17
C GLU A 120 16.04 11.03 22.14
N LYS A 121 16.94 11.96 21.79
CA LYS A 121 17.18 13.17 22.58
C LYS A 121 15.96 14.10 22.70
N LYS A 122 15.08 14.10 21.69
CA LYS A 122 13.88 14.94 21.68
C LYS A 122 12.67 14.22 22.31
N HIS A 123 12.64 12.91 22.16
CA HIS A 123 11.51 12.07 22.57
C HIS A 123 11.97 10.78 23.25
N PRO A 124 12.55 10.86 24.44
CA PRO A 124 13.15 9.71 25.14
C PRO A 124 12.11 8.64 25.53
N ASP A 125 10.84 8.98 25.52
CA ASP A 125 9.72 8.11 25.91
C ASP A 125 9.16 7.27 24.74
N ILE A 126 9.53 7.54 23.50
CA ILE A 126 8.94 6.84 22.34
C ILE A 126 9.20 5.34 22.43
N LYS A 127 10.43 4.93 22.64
CA LYS A 127 10.81 3.52 22.71
C LYS A 127 10.03 2.78 23.80
N SER A 128 9.97 3.31 24.99
CA SER A 128 9.22 2.71 26.11
C SER A 128 7.72 2.61 25.83
N ARG A 129 7.15 3.61 25.17
CA ARG A 129 5.74 3.61 24.73
C ARG A 129 5.49 2.55 23.66
N MET A 130 6.41 2.38 22.71
CA MET A 130 6.30 1.33 21.68
C MET A 130 6.35 -0.06 22.31
N LEU A 131 7.27 -0.31 23.23
CA LEU A 131 7.37 -1.58 23.98
C LEU A 131 6.12 -1.83 24.83
N SER A 132 5.61 -0.83 25.53
CA SER A 132 4.37 -0.97 26.30
C SER A 132 3.18 -1.30 25.41
N THR A 133 3.12 -0.74 24.20
CA THR A 133 2.08 -1.05 23.22
C THR A 133 2.17 -2.52 22.77
N ILE A 134 3.37 -3.04 22.50
CA ILE A 134 3.56 -4.44 22.12
C ILE A 134 3.05 -5.35 23.25
N ASN A 135 3.46 -5.05 24.49
CA ASN A 135 3.03 -5.82 25.67
C ASN A 135 1.53 -5.73 25.93
N GLU A 136 0.90 -4.59 25.64
CA GLU A 136 -0.55 -4.40 25.79
C GLU A 136 -1.34 -5.31 24.84
N TYR A 137 -0.85 -5.51 23.62
CA TYR A 137 -1.52 -6.37 22.63
C TYR A 137 -1.18 -7.85 22.77
N GLN A 138 -0.14 -8.22 23.50
CA GLN A 138 0.28 -9.60 23.74
C GLN A 138 0.29 -10.46 22.46
N PRO A 139 1.08 -10.11 21.44
CA PRO A 139 1.17 -10.92 20.23
C PRO A 139 1.88 -12.25 20.49
N ASP A 140 1.45 -13.31 19.84
CA ASP A 140 2.16 -14.60 19.84
C ASP A 140 3.37 -14.56 18.91
N ILE A 141 3.27 -13.78 17.83
CA ILE A 141 4.34 -13.54 16.86
C ILE A 141 4.40 -12.02 16.59
N ALA A 142 5.59 -11.45 16.69
CA ALA A 142 5.84 -10.07 16.33
C ALA A 142 6.88 -10.00 15.20
N CYS A 143 6.50 -9.33 14.09
CA CYS A 143 7.37 -9.10 12.94
C CYS A 143 7.67 -7.60 12.86
N PHE A 144 8.92 -7.23 13.08
CA PHE A 144 9.37 -5.84 13.03
C PHE A 144 10.10 -5.57 11.71
N GLN A 145 9.78 -4.46 11.08
CA GLN A 145 10.51 -3.91 9.95
C GLN A 145 11.29 -2.68 10.41
N GLU A 146 12.39 -2.41 9.73
CA GLU A 146 13.32 -1.32 10.05
C GLU A 146 13.80 -1.36 11.52
N MET A 147 13.95 -2.54 12.07
CA MET A 147 14.53 -2.73 13.37
C MET A 147 16.06 -2.68 13.26
N VAL A 148 16.71 -1.88 14.11
CA VAL A 148 18.17 -1.91 14.24
C VAL A 148 18.53 -3.14 15.06
N ALA A 149 18.95 -4.21 14.37
CA ALA A 149 19.63 -5.33 14.99
C ALA A 149 21.10 -4.94 15.25
N GLU A 150 21.71 -5.50 16.29
CA GLU A 150 23.13 -5.29 16.54
C GLU A 150 23.98 -5.73 15.35
N ASP A 151 24.72 -4.79 14.77
CA ASP A 151 25.98 -5.14 14.12
C ASP A 151 27.01 -5.23 15.25
N SER A 152 27.68 -6.38 15.38
CA SER A 152 28.72 -6.65 16.37
C SER A 152 29.89 -5.66 16.38
N THR A 153 29.92 -4.76 15.39
CA THR A 153 30.90 -3.68 15.23
C THR A 153 30.51 -2.36 15.89
N VAL A 154 29.22 -2.16 16.26
CA VAL A 154 28.70 -0.92 16.84
C VAL A 154 28.09 -1.21 18.21
N LYS A 155 28.94 -1.20 19.24
CA LYS A 155 28.59 -1.56 20.63
C LYS A 155 27.53 -0.68 21.31
N ASP A 156 27.18 0.49 20.75
CA ASP A 156 26.40 1.50 21.46
C ASP A 156 24.92 1.60 21.07
N HIS A 157 24.42 0.79 20.12
CA HIS A 157 23.05 0.92 19.61
C HIS A 157 22.28 -0.40 19.48
N GLY A 158 22.75 -1.47 20.14
CA GLY A 158 22.05 -2.74 20.20
C GLY A 158 20.81 -2.67 21.08
N HIS A 159 19.64 -2.72 20.45
CA HIS A 159 18.38 -2.73 21.16
C HIS A 159 17.84 -4.14 21.43
N MET A 160 18.51 -5.17 20.88
CA MET A 160 17.99 -6.53 20.91
C MET A 160 17.92 -7.09 22.33
N ASP A 161 18.96 -6.91 23.14
CA ASP A 161 18.99 -7.41 24.51
C ASP A 161 17.92 -6.79 25.38
N GLU A 162 17.69 -5.48 25.22
CA GLU A 162 16.63 -4.76 25.93
C GLU A 162 15.25 -5.26 25.48
N PHE A 163 15.06 -5.54 24.19
CA PHE A 163 13.82 -6.10 23.66
C PHE A 163 13.55 -7.49 24.21
N LEU A 164 14.55 -8.36 24.23
CA LEU A 164 14.43 -9.71 24.76
C LEU A 164 14.12 -9.72 26.26
N GLN A 165 14.61 -8.72 27.01
CA GLN A 165 14.31 -8.56 28.44
C GLN A 165 12.91 -7.99 28.71
N GLN A 166 12.42 -7.11 27.86
CA GLN A 166 11.15 -6.41 28.07
C GLN A 166 9.96 -7.07 27.36
N LEU A 167 10.21 -7.88 26.34
CA LEU A 167 9.20 -8.62 25.58
C LEU A 167 9.37 -10.12 25.89
N ASP A 168 8.30 -10.79 26.30
CA ASP A 168 8.32 -12.22 26.67
C ASP A 168 8.33 -13.14 25.42
N PHE A 169 9.28 -12.91 24.50
CA PHE A 169 9.49 -13.79 23.36
C PHE A 169 10.63 -14.77 23.62
N LYS A 170 10.35 -16.08 23.53
CA LYS A 170 11.34 -17.15 23.75
C LYS A 170 12.30 -17.35 22.59
N ASN A 171 11.87 -17.03 21.38
CA ASN A 171 12.65 -17.25 20.15
C ASN A 171 12.60 -16.00 19.28
N TYR A 172 13.68 -15.73 18.57
CA TYR A 172 13.78 -14.64 17.60
C TYR A 172 14.64 -15.04 16.40
N PHE A 173 14.39 -14.38 15.26
CA PHE A 173 15.17 -14.48 14.02
C PHE A 173 15.38 -13.06 13.46
N TYR A 174 16.54 -12.79 12.92
CA TYR A 174 16.86 -11.54 12.20
C TYR A 174 17.85 -11.78 11.07
#